data_18df9726620701fcf71d2f8022840197
#
_entry.id   18df9726620701fcf71d2f8022840197
#
_cell.length_a   1.000
_cell.length_b   1.000
_cell.length_c   1.000
_cell.angle_alpha   90.00
_cell.angle_beta   90.00
_cell.angle_gamma   90.00
#
_symmetry.space_group_name_H-M   'P 1'
#
loop_
_entity.id
_entity.type
_entity.pdbx_description
1 polymer ?
#
loop_
_entity_poly.entity_id
_entity_poly.type
_entity_poly.pdbx_seq_one_letter_code
_entity_poly.pdbx_strand_id
1 'polypeptide(L)'
;EKNPIWLQQIFVPYRQLACLCEGSKCLQATQCHGKRCFSSVKVTSSRVLFERGCLEGSDNIRLQCSTAPSVHHAIFCCSQDMCNVNTTTSSLMSLLLPTALEGEPVRYRVETLALFVLGPVVVLALLSVVSVLACRRLHHGRLQRLQEFDTEQGAIDGLITSNVGDSTLADLLDHSCTSGSGSGLPFLVQRTVARQISLMECVGKGRYGEVWRGQWQGENVAVKIFSSRDEKSWFRETEIYNTVLLRHENILGFMASDMTSRNSSTQLWLITHYHENGSLYDYLQRVAVETSEGLAMAASIACGLVHLHTEIFGTEGKPAIAHRDLKSKNILVTKELRCCIADLGLAVTHSQADNLLDVGNNPKVGTKRYMAPEVLDETIQTDCFDAYKRVDIWAFGLVLWEIARRTYSNGIVEEYKPPFYDQVPNDPSFEDMRKVVCVEQQRPFIPNRWFSDPTLSALVKLMKECWYQNPSARLTALRIKKTLDKIHSSLEKGKES
;
A
#
# COMPACT_ATOMS: atom_id res chain seq x y z
N GLU A 1 25.60 45.00 39.26
CA GLU A 1 26.32 43.93 39.98
C GLU A 1 25.45 42.70 40.12
N LYS A 2 25.63 41.70 39.27
CA LYS A 2 25.56 40.24 39.49
C LYS A 2 25.73 39.53 38.15
N ASN A 3 26.91 38.92 37.96
CA ASN A 3 27.29 38.09 36.84
C ASN A 3 26.42 36.80 36.72
N PRO A 4 26.06 36.32 35.53
CA PRO A 4 25.58 34.99 35.35
C PRO A 4 26.72 33.98 35.23
N ILE A 5 26.61 32.92 35.99
CA ILE A 5 27.51 31.77 36.04
C ILE A 5 27.41 30.99 34.70
N TRP A 6 28.51 30.95 33.97
CA TRP A 6 28.68 30.08 32.79
C TRP A 6 28.85 28.62 33.25
N LEU A 7 27.92 27.75 32.86
CA LEU A 7 28.10 26.30 32.93
C LEU A 7 29.22 25.91 31.94
N GLN A 8 30.40 25.67 32.47
CA GLN A 8 31.45 24.95 31.74
C GLN A 8 31.01 23.53 31.51
N GLN A 9 30.66 23.18 30.26
CA GLN A 9 30.60 21.81 29.81
C GLN A 9 31.99 21.17 29.96
N ILE A 10 32.14 20.24 30.88
CA ILE A 10 33.32 19.41 31.05
C ILE A 10 33.39 18.49 29.81
N PHE A 11 34.23 18.86 28.85
CA PHE A 11 34.70 17.96 27.80
C PHE A 11 35.58 16.88 28.46
N VAL A 12 35.04 15.69 28.67
CA VAL A 12 35.83 14.50 28.95
C VAL A 12 36.55 14.13 27.65
N PRO A 13 37.88 14.17 27.56
CA PRO A 13 38.58 13.80 26.35
C PRO A 13 38.34 12.30 26.10
N TYR A 14 37.74 11.98 24.98
CA TYR A 14 37.60 10.61 24.53
C TYR A 14 38.99 9.97 24.42
N ARG A 15 39.26 8.93 25.25
CA ARG A 15 40.49 8.15 25.21
C ARG A 15 40.65 7.50 23.83
N GLN A 16 41.64 7.91 23.06
CA GLN A 16 42.02 7.27 21.82
C GLN A 16 42.80 5.98 22.12
N LEU A 17 42.47 4.89 21.48
CA LEU A 17 43.12 3.61 21.60
C LEU A 17 44.30 3.53 20.62
N ALA A 18 45.43 3.00 21.04
CA ALA A 18 46.53 2.64 20.17
C ALA A 18 46.23 1.26 19.56
N CYS A 19 46.37 1.11 18.24
CA CYS A 19 46.09 -0.11 17.50
C CYS A 19 47.27 -0.45 16.58
N LEU A 20 47.50 -1.74 16.32
CA LEU A 20 48.44 -2.17 15.30
C LEU A 20 47.88 -1.83 13.92
N CYS A 21 48.72 -1.23 13.07
CA CYS A 21 48.33 -0.85 11.69
C CYS A 21 49.14 -1.67 10.68
N GLU A 22 48.42 -2.39 9.78
CA GLU A 22 49.00 -3.22 8.73
C GLU A 22 48.04 -3.25 7.50
N GLY A 23 48.55 -2.96 6.32
CA GLY A 23 47.83 -2.94 5.08
C GLY A 23 47.87 -1.64 4.30
N SER A 24 47.08 -1.51 3.27
CA SER A 24 47.16 -0.43 2.26
C SER A 24 46.89 0.98 2.84
N LYS A 25 46.25 1.08 3.98
CA LYS A 25 45.88 2.36 4.63
C LYS A 25 46.90 2.88 5.65
N CYS A 26 47.94 2.09 5.95
CA CYS A 26 48.97 2.40 6.91
C CYS A 26 50.19 2.98 6.21
N LEU A 27 50.21 4.28 5.91
CA LEU A 27 51.33 4.98 5.31
C LEU A 27 52.51 5.01 6.28
N GLN A 28 53.45 4.00 6.22
CA GLN A 28 54.70 3.88 6.96
C GLN A 28 54.63 3.82 8.51
N ALA A 29 53.45 3.82 9.12
CA ALA A 29 53.30 3.71 10.56
C ALA A 29 52.85 2.29 10.97
N THR A 30 53.52 1.69 11.93
CA THR A 30 53.12 0.38 12.49
C THR A 30 52.01 0.49 13.54
N GLN A 31 51.66 1.71 13.95
CA GLN A 31 50.60 1.98 14.92
C GLN A 31 49.73 3.16 14.46
N CYS A 32 48.47 3.10 14.78
CA CYS A 32 47.52 4.20 14.60
C CYS A 32 46.67 4.42 15.87
N HIS A 33 45.97 5.56 15.96
CA HIS A 33 45.14 5.91 17.11
C HIS A 33 43.69 6.14 16.66
N GLY A 34 42.73 5.60 17.37
CA GLY A 34 41.31 5.71 17.04
C GLY A 34 40.37 5.30 18.17
N LYS A 35 39.07 5.29 17.93
CA LYS A 35 38.06 4.90 18.93
C LYS A 35 37.90 3.39 19.07
N ARG A 36 38.29 2.64 18.04
CA ARG A 36 38.31 1.16 18.04
C ARG A 36 39.42 0.64 17.15
N CYS A 37 40.00 -0.50 17.55
CA CYS A 37 40.91 -1.27 16.71
C CYS A 37 40.12 -2.30 15.90
N PHE A 38 40.57 -2.58 14.67
CA PHE A 38 39.97 -3.64 13.84
C PHE A 38 41.05 -4.54 13.21
N SER A 39 40.65 -5.75 12.85
CA SER A 39 41.36 -6.64 11.94
C SER A 39 40.35 -7.24 10.97
N SER A 40 40.65 -7.26 9.69
CA SER A 40 39.75 -7.77 8.65
C SER A 40 40.49 -8.70 7.69
N VAL A 41 39.75 -9.71 7.18
CA VAL A 41 40.17 -10.58 6.10
C VAL A 41 39.17 -10.51 4.97
N LYS A 42 39.68 -10.31 3.75
CA LYS A 42 38.88 -10.32 2.53
C LYS A 42 39.46 -11.33 1.56
N VAL A 43 38.65 -12.30 1.17
CA VAL A 43 39.00 -13.37 0.23
C VAL A 43 38.46 -13.02 -1.13
N THR A 44 39.31 -12.91 -2.14
CA THR A 44 38.95 -12.78 -3.55
C THR A 44 39.41 -14.03 -4.29
N SER A 45 38.92 -14.27 -5.48
CA SER A 45 39.23 -15.47 -6.31
C SER A 45 40.73 -15.75 -6.52
N SER A 46 41.60 -14.77 -6.26
CA SER A 46 43.06 -14.90 -6.50
C SER A 46 43.94 -14.51 -5.32
N ARG A 47 43.42 -13.84 -4.28
CA ARG A 47 44.24 -13.31 -3.16
C ARG A 47 43.43 -13.21 -1.87
N VAL A 48 44.13 -13.43 -0.74
CA VAL A 48 43.66 -13.15 0.61
C VAL A 48 44.27 -11.84 1.05
N LEU A 49 43.45 -10.84 1.34
CA LEU A 49 43.89 -9.54 1.85
C LEU A 49 43.59 -9.48 3.37
N PHE A 50 44.63 -9.18 4.15
CA PHE A 50 44.55 -9.01 5.58
C PHE A 50 44.91 -7.58 5.92
N GLU A 51 44.07 -6.87 6.68
CA GLU A 51 44.29 -5.48 7.08
C GLU A 51 43.96 -5.33 8.56
N ARG A 52 44.76 -4.49 9.24
CA ARG A 52 44.54 -4.06 10.62
C ARG A 52 44.65 -2.54 10.71
N GLY A 53 43.95 -1.93 11.67
CA GLY A 53 44.00 -0.50 11.82
C GLY A 53 43.06 0.06 12.88
N CYS A 54 42.82 1.36 12.77
CA CYS A 54 42.00 2.16 13.67
C CYS A 54 40.75 2.67 12.95
N LEU A 55 39.65 2.83 13.70
CA LEU A 55 38.40 3.46 13.27
C LEU A 55 38.17 4.72 14.12
N GLU A 56 37.93 5.87 13.49
CA GLU A 56 37.76 7.15 14.18
C GLU A 56 36.29 7.61 14.25
N GLY A 57 35.49 7.51 13.20
CA GLY A 57 34.12 8.00 13.15
C GLY A 57 33.08 7.02 13.74
N SER A 58 32.06 7.53 14.46
CA SER A 58 30.99 6.72 15.03
C SER A 58 30.22 5.92 13.96
N ASP A 59 30.02 6.52 12.78
CA ASP A 59 29.28 5.89 11.67
C ASP A 59 30.11 4.81 10.97
N ASN A 60 31.41 5.03 10.80
CA ASN A 60 32.35 4.03 10.29
C ASN A 60 32.47 2.81 11.23
N ILE A 61 32.46 3.03 12.54
CA ILE A 61 32.48 1.96 13.54
C ILE A 61 31.21 1.12 13.47
N ARG A 62 30.04 1.74 13.36
CA ARG A 62 28.76 1.03 13.22
C ARG A 62 28.69 0.23 11.91
N LEU A 63 29.07 0.84 10.78
CA LEU A 63 29.02 0.17 9.48
C LEU A 63 29.99 -1.02 9.38
N GLN A 64 31.22 -0.88 9.89
CA GLN A 64 32.24 -1.93 9.73
C GLN A 64 32.20 -2.98 10.84
N CYS A 65 32.00 -2.59 12.09
CA CYS A 65 32.03 -3.52 13.22
C CYS A 65 30.72 -4.28 13.46
N SER A 66 29.60 -3.88 12.84
CA SER A 66 28.32 -4.59 12.91
C SER A 66 28.04 -5.45 11.68
N THR A 67 28.98 -5.51 10.72
CA THR A 67 28.84 -6.34 9.52
C THR A 67 28.96 -7.81 9.89
N ALA A 68 27.94 -8.62 9.60
CA ALA A 68 27.99 -10.06 9.80
C ALA A 68 29.08 -10.69 8.90
N PRO A 69 29.81 -11.74 9.37
CA PRO A 69 30.74 -12.47 8.55
C PRO A 69 30.07 -13.04 7.30
N SER A 70 30.75 -12.93 6.16
CA SER A 70 30.29 -13.51 4.89
C SER A 70 31.29 -14.56 4.38
N VAL A 71 30.98 -15.22 3.26
CA VAL A 71 31.88 -16.17 2.60
C VAL A 71 33.21 -15.56 2.17
N HIS A 72 33.20 -14.24 1.92
CA HIS A 72 34.36 -13.53 1.35
C HIS A 72 34.96 -12.45 2.26
N HIS A 73 34.32 -12.15 3.39
CA HIS A 73 34.77 -11.07 4.27
C HIS A 73 34.40 -11.32 5.73
N ALA A 74 35.38 -11.18 6.62
CA ALA A 74 35.19 -11.17 8.06
C ALA A 74 35.98 -10.01 8.68
N ILE A 75 35.42 -9.40 9.72
CA ILE A 75 36.04 -8.32 10.49
C ILE A 75 35.89 -8.59 11.98
N PHE A 76 36.94 -8.28 12.73
CA PHE A 76 36.96 -8.30 14.19
C PHE A 76 37.28 -6.91 14.71
N CYS A 77 36.48 -6.38 15.63
CA CYS A 77 36.68 -5.09 16.27
C CYS A 77 36.81 -5.24 17.79
N CYS A 78 37.70 -4.46 18.37
CA CYS A 78 37.93 -4.46 19.81
C CYS A 78 38.16 -3.05 20.38
N SER A 79 38.05 -2.89 21.70
CA SER A 79 37.99 -1.59 22.40
C SER A 79 39.07 -1.43 23.48
N GLN A 80 40.21 -2.09 23.35
CA GLN A 80 41.36 -1.98 24.26
C GLN A 80 42.61 -1.65 23.46
N ASP A 81 43.60 -1.05 24.11
CA ASP A 81 44.88 -0.73 23.48
C ASP A 81 45.57 -1.98 22.96
N MET A 82 46.02 -1.95 21.69
CA MET A 82 46.75 -3.03 21.01
C MET A 82 45.96 -4.37 20.92
N CYS A 83 44.65 -4.38 21.10
CA CYS A 83 43.84 -5.61 21.14
C CYS A 83 43.77 -6.37 19.78
N ASN A 84 44.14 -5.72 18.68
CA ASN A 84 44.22 -6.35 17.35
C ASN A 84 45.58 -7.00 17.04
N VAL A 85 46.55 -7.00 17.98
CA VAL A 85 47.88 -7.59 17.78
C VAL A 85 47.80 -9.12 17.66
N ASN A 86 47.01 -9.77 18.51
CA ASN A 86 46.90 -11.24 18.58
C ASN A 86 45.93 -11.85 17.54
N THR A 87 45.27 -11.03 16.70
CA THR A 87 44.44 -11.58 15.64
C THR A 87 45.30 -12.00 14.47
N THR A 88 45.19 -13.31 14.08
CA THR A 88 45.91 -13.86 12.93
C THR A 88 44.96 -14.05 11.75
N THR A 89 45.51 -14.14 10.53
CA THR A 89 44.73 -14.44 9.32
C THR A 89 43.93 -15.72 9.47
N SER A 90 44.51 -16.77 10.09
CA SER A 90 43.86 -18.04 10.35
C SER A 90 42.66 -17.92 11.30
N SER A 91 42.78 -17.10 12.35
CA SER A 91 41.68 -16.87 13.31
C SER A 91 40.51 -16.10 12.69
N LEU A 92 40.76 -15.20 11.72
CA LEU A 92 39.69 -14.52 11.00
C LEU A 92 39.10 -15.37 9.88
N MET A 93 39.88 -16.24 9.26
CA MET A 93 39.38 -17.17 8.24
C MET A 93 38.42 -18.22 8.86
N SER A 94 38.58 -18.62 10.11
CA SER A 94 37.63 -19.48 10.82
C SER A 94 36.27 -18.81 11.11
N LEU A 95 36.17 -17.49 11.00
CA LEU A 95 34.93 -16.73 11.13
C LEU A 95 34.16 -16.60 9.79
N LEU A 96 34.80 -16.95 8.65
CA LEU A 96 34.12 -16.96 7.36
C LEU A 96 33.09 -18.08 7.34
N LEU A 97 31.90 -17.82 6.76
CA LEU A 97 30.90 -18.87 6.55
C LEU A 97 31.51 -19.94 5.60
N PRO A 98 31.41 -21.23 5.94
CA PRO A 98 31.92 -22.29 5.08
C PRO A 98 31.16 -22.25 3.75
N THR A 99 31.89 -22.14 2.63
CA THR A 99 31.36 -22.44 1.32
C THR A 99 30.93 -23.91 1.33
N ALA A 100 29.67 -24.19 1.05
CA ALA A 100 29.17 -25.52 0.82
C ALA A 100 29.74 -26.07 -0.51
N LEU A 101 31.04 -26.39 -0.54
CA LEU A 101 31.68 -27.10 -1.64
C LEU A 101 32.92 -27.82 -1.12
N GLU A 102 32.90 -29.14 -1.34
CA GLU A 102 33.93 -30.16 -1.07
C GLU A 102 33.83 -30.89 0.28
N GLY A 103 32.66 -31.59 0.44
CA GLY A 103 32.66 -32.85 1.17
C GLY A 103 32.86 -33.96 0.16
N GLU A 104 33.79 -34.88 0.43
CA GLU A 104 34.01 -36.12 -0.35
C GLU A 104 32.70 -36.83 -0.70
N PRO A 105 32.59 -37.50 -1.87
CA PRO A 105 31.38 -38.20 -2.27
C PRO A 105 31.18 -39.41 -1.36
N VAL A 106 30.32 -39.27 -0.36
CA VAL A 106 29.72 -40.44 0.30
C VAL A 106 28.89 -41.14 -0.78
N ARG A 107 29.40 -42.24 -1.25
CA ARG A 107 28.79 -43.14 -2.23
C ARG A 107 27.56 -43.79 -1.61
N TYR A 108 26.47 -43.04 -1.45
CA TYR A 108 25.15 -43.63 -1.25
C TYR A 108 24.78 -44.36 -2.53
N ARG A 109 24.50 -45.65 -2.43
CA ARG A 109 24.01 -46.45 -3.54
C ARG A 109 22.79 -45.75 -4.11
N VAL A 110 22.78 -45.52 -5.41
CA VAL A 110 21.69 -44.89 -6.19
C VAL A 110 20.33 -45.56 -5.85
N GLU A 111 20.35 -46.85 -5.50
CA GLU A 111 19.16 -47.60 -5.10
C GLU A 111 18.48 -47.10 -3.80
N THR A 112 19.24 -46.60 -2.81
CA THR A 112 18.66 -46.09 -1.57
C THR A 112 18.08 -44.66 -1.74
N LEU A 113 18.69 -43.86 -2.58
CA LEU A 113 18.18 -42.51 -2.92
C LEU A 113 16.85 -42.59 -3.71
N ALA A 114 16.77 -43.59 -4.63
CA ALA A 114 15.56 -43.83 -5.41
C ALA A 114 14.39 -44.30 -4.49
N LEU A 115 14.65 -45.10 -3.47
CA LEU A 115 13.61 -45.52 -2.51
C LEU A 115 13.10 -44.35 -1.64
N PHE A 116 13.97 -43.43 -1.20
CA PHE A 116 13.57 -42.32 -0.34
C PHE A 116 12.88 -41.16 -1.08
N VAL A 117 13.13 -41.00 -2.39
CA VAL A 117 12.52 -39.96 -3.19
C VAL A 117 11.30 -40.46 -3.98
N LEU A 118 11.42 -41.64 -4.64
CA LEU A 118 10.33 -42.20 -5.43
C LEU A 118 9.23 -42.84 -4.56
N GLY A 119 9.57 -43.42 -3.40
CA GLY A 119 8.58 -44.02 -2.52
C GLY A 119 7.48 -43.07 -2.08
N PRO A 120 7.80 -41.90 -1.47
CA PRO A 120 6.81 -40.90 -1.09
C PRO A 120 5.99 -40.35 -2.27
N VAL A 121 6.61 -40.16 -3.45
CA VAL A 121 5.93 -39.67 -4.64
C VAL A 121 4.90 -40.66 -5.15
N VAL A 122 5.25 -41.95 -5.18
CA VAL A 122 4.29 -43.03 -5.56
C VAL A 122 3.14 -43.14 -4.58
N VAL A 123 3.42 -43.03 -3.27
CA VAL A 123 2.36 -43.07 -2.24
C VAL A 123 1.42 -41.86 -2.39
N LEU A 124 1.95 -40.66 -2.60
CA LEU A 124 1.12 -39.46 -2.82
C LEU A 124 0.29 -39.57 -4.12
N ALA A 125 0.85 -40.12 -5.18
CA ALA A 125 0.13 -40.37 -6.42
C ALA A 125 -1.01 -41.38 -6.22
N LEU A 126 -0.79 -42.46 -5.50
CA LEU A 126 -1.83 -43.44 -5.18
C LEU A 126 -2.93 -42.85 -4.29
N LEU A 127 -2.55 -42.07 -3.27
CA LEU A 127 -3.53 -41.38 -2.42
C LEU A 127 -4.37 -40.36 -3.21
N SER A 128 -3.79 -39.65 -4.16
CA SER A 128 -4.54 -38.73 -5.03
C SER A 128 -5.52 -39.45 -5.94
N VAL A 129 -5.12 -40.60 -6.52
CA VAL A 129 -6.02 -41.45 -7.33
C VAL A 129 -7.17 -41.99 -6.48
N VAL A 130 -6.88 -42.50 -5.28
CA VAL A 130 -7.93 -42.99 -4.37
C VAL A 130 -8.89 -41.88 -3.97
N SER A 131 -8.36 -40.68 -3.68
CA SER A 131 -9.17 -39.51 -3.35
C SER A 131 -10.10 -39.10 -4.51
N VAL A 132 -9.58 -39.06 -5.74
CA VAL A 132 -10.39 -38.76 -6.93
C VAL A 132 -11.48 -39.82 -7.18
N LEU A 133 -11.16 -41.12 -7.00
CA LEU A 133 -12.12 -42.18 -7.13
C LEU A 133 -13.20 -42.14 -6.05
N ALA A 134 -12.83 -41.83 -4.82
CA ALA A 134 -13.74 -41.63 -3.70
C ALA A 134 -14.68 -40.43 -3.97
N CYS A 135 -14.11 -39.29 -4.39
CA CYS A 135 -14.89 -38.10 -4.77
C CYS A 135 -15.86 -38.40 -5.92
N ARG A 136 -15.44 -39.14 -6.96
CA ARG A 136 -16.31 -39.56 -8.07
C ARG A 136 -17.43 -40.46 -7.58
N ARG A 137 -17.17 -41.41 -6.70
CA ARG A 137 -18.23 -42.29 -6.12
C ARG A 137 -19.22 -41.51 -5.27
N LEU A 138 -18.74 -40.57 -4.46
CA LEU A 138 -19.61 -39.69 -3.66
C LEU A 138 -20.42 -38.74 -4.52
N HIS A 139 -19.84 -38.25 -5.62
CA HIS A 139 -20.54 -37.39 -6.58
C HIS A 139 -21.63 -38.16 -7.36
N HIS A 140 -21.33 -39.41 -7.80
CA HIS A 140 -22.33 -40.29 -8.44
C HIS A 140 -23.45 -40.65 -7.48
N GLY A 141 -23.17 -40.94 -6.23
CA GLY A 141 -24.21 -41.24 -5.23
C GLY A 141 -25.07 -40.01 -4.88
N ARG A 142 -24.54 -38.78 -5.02
CA ARG A 142 -25.35 -37.54 -4.88
C ARG A 142 -26.23 -37.28 -6.10
N LEU A 143 -25.74 -37.54 -7.29
CA LEU A 143 -26.52 -37.40 -8.53
C LEU A 143 -27.67 -38.40 -8.59
N GLN A 144 -27.48 -39.66 -8.16
CA GLN A 144 -28.56 -40.65 -8.09
C GLN A 144 -29.65 -40.26 -7.08
N ARG A 145 -29.27 -39.67 -5.92
CA ARG A 145 -30.28 -39.19 -4.94
C ARG A 145 -31.04 -37.95 -5.43
N LEU A 146 -30.43 -37.12 -6.26
CA LEU A 146 -31.12 -35.96 -6.87
C LEU A 146 -32.08 -36.41 -7.98
N GLN A 147 -31.76 -37.47 -8.73
CA GLN A 147 -32.66 -38.03 -9.73
C GLN A 147 -33.89 -38.79 -9.11
N GLU A 148 -33.74 -39.41 -7.93
CA GLU A 148 -34.85 -39.97 -7.19
C GLU A 148 -35.80 -38.92 -6.64
N PHE A 149 -35.29 -37.72 -6.30
CA PHE A 149 -36.11 -36.62 -5.78
C PHE A 149 -36.93 -35.90 -6.88
N ASP A 150 -36.42 -35.86 -8.12
CA ASP A 150 -37.13 -35.29 -9.29
C ASP A 150 -38.24 -36.20 -9.83
N THR A 151 -38.25 -37.49 -9.48
CA THR A 151 -39.27 -38.44 -9.97
C THR A 151 -40.56 -38.42 -9.12
N GLU A 152 -40.53 -37.91 -7.90
CA GLU A 152 -41.70 -37.79 -7.04
C GLU A 152 -42.48 -36.45 -7.17
N GLN A 153 -41.92 -35.44 -7.86
CA GLN A 153 -42.57 -34.13 -8.04
C GLN A 153 -43.05 -33.82 -9.45
N GLY A 154 -43.10 -34.84 -10.33
CA GLY A 154 -43.47 -34.73 -11.74
C GLY A 154 -44.96 -34.94 -12.04
N ALA A 155 -45.87 -34.43 -11.21
CA ALA A 155 -47.31 -34.55 -11.49
C ALA A 155 -48.11 -33.29 -11.09
N ILE A 156 -47.66 -32.09 -11.44
CA ILE A 156 -48.52 -30.89 -11.62
C ILE A 156 -47.65 -29.81 -12.33
N ASP A 157 -48.05 -29.49 -13.52
CA ASP A 157 -47.99 -28.31 -14.35
C ASP A 157 -47.37 -28.54 -15.73
N GLY A 158 -48.26 -28.91 -16.63
CA GLY A 158 -48.11 -28.58 -18.05
C GLY A 158 -48.61 -27.18 -18.32
N LEU A 159 -47.81 -26.46 -19.04
CA LEU A 159 -48.00 -25.25 -19.87
C LEU A 159 -47.05 -24.13 -19.47
N ILE A 160 -45.96 -24.02 -20.22
CA ILE A 160 -45.61 -22.85 -21.04
C ILE A 160 -44.24 -23.13 -21.65
N THR A 161 -44.23 -23.46 -22.93
CA THR A 161 -43.01 -23.47 -23.77
C THR A 161 -42.62 -22.06 -24.15
N SER A 162 -41.36 -21.71 -23.89
CA SER A 162 -40.62 -20.77 -24.74
C SER A 162 -39.12 -21.08 -24.67
N ASN A 163 -38.59 -21.40 -25.85
CA ASN A 163 -37.20 -21.72 -26.13
C ASN A 163 -36.23 -20.67 -25.65
N VAL A 164 -35.28 -21.06 -24.80
CA VAL A 164 -33.98 -20.42 -24.69
C VAL A 164 -32.95 -21.53 -24.58
N GLY A 165 -32.00 -21.54 -25.52
CA GLY A 165 -30.99 -22.58 -25.69
C GLY A 165 -30.14 -22.80 -24.47
N ASP A 166 -30.03 -24.04 -24.11
CA ASP A 166 -29.25 -24.59 -23.02
C ASP A 166 -27.79 -24.72 -23.49
N SER A 167 -26.93 -23.74 -23.12
CA SER A 167 -25.48 -23.89 -23.27
C SER A 167 -24.97 -24.67 -22.08
N THR A 168 -24.50 -25.89 -22.31
CA THR A 168 -23.98 -26.78 -21.30
C THR A 168 -22.67 -26.28 -20.73
N LEU A 169 -22.35 -26.66 -19.48
CA LEU A 169 -21.12 -26.35 -18.77
C LEU A 169 -19.84 -26.68 -19.58
N ALA A 170 -19.95 -27.63 -20.54
CA ALA A 170 -18.88 -28.01 -21.46
C ALA A 170 -18.55 -26.90 -22.46
N ASP A 171 -19.55 -26.17 -23.00
CA ASP A 171 -19.35 -25.05 -23.93
C ASP A 171 -18.71 -23.83 -23.24
N LEU A 172 -18.92 -23.69 -21.94
CA LEU A 172 -18.30 -22.61 -21.13
C LEU A 172 -16.84 -22.90 -20.79
N LEU A 173 -16.44 -24.17 -20.74
CA LEU A 173 -15.02 -24.55 -20.51
C LEU A 173 -14.19 -24.48 -21.79
N ASP A 174 -14.81 -24.71 -22.97
CA ASP A 174 -14.11 -24.72 -24.25
C ASP A 174 -13.78 -23.29 -24.75
N HIS A 175 -14.56 -22.27 -24.37
CA HIS A 175 -14.30 -20.87 -24.71
C HIS A 175 -13.35 -20.14 -23.75
N SER A 176 -12.92 -20.76 -22.64
CA SER A 176 -11.97 -20.16 -21.70
C SER A 176 -10.50 -20.48 -22.00
N CYS A 177 -10.20 -21.28 -23.05
CA CYS A 177 -8.86 -21.79 -23.34
C CYS A 177 -8.18 -21.13 -24.53
N THR A 178 -8.44 -19.88 -24.87
CA THR A 178 -7.62 -19.16 -25.85
C THR A 178 -7.29 -17.75 -25.38
N SER A 179 -6.16 -17.66 -24.90
CA SER A 179 -5.08 -16.69 -24.98
C SER A 179 -4.42 -16.33 -23.66
N GLY A 180 -3.30 -16.91 -23.48
CA GLY A 180 -2.07 -16.24 -23.22
C GLY A 180 -1.67 -15.86 -21.82
N SER A 181 -0.70 -16.58 -21.37
CA SER A 181 0.41 -16.18 -20.49
C SER A 181 0.06 -15.65 -19.08
N GLY A 182 0.33 -16.48 -18.11
CA GLY A 182 0.96 -16.02 -16.89
C GLY A 182 0.05 -15.84 -15.69
N SER A 183 0.25 -16.72 -14.71
CA SER A 183 -0.07 -16.54 -13.28
C SER A 183 -1.46 -15.98 -12.97
N GLY A 184 -2.50 -16.72 -13.22
CA GLY A 184 -3.84 -16.39 -12.78
C GLY A 184 -4.38 -17.51 -11.92
N LEU A 185 -4.47 -17.31 -10.62
CA LEU A 185 -5.52 -17.97 -9.84
C LEU A 185 -6.85 -17.59 -10.52
N PRO A 186 -7.71 -18.54 -10.88
CA PRO A 186 -9.01 -18.22 -11.44
C PRO A 186 -9.78 -17.44 -10.36
N PHE A 187 -9.97 -16.15 -10.56
CA PHE A 187 -10.98 -15.40 -9.83
C PHE A 187 -12.30 -16.12 -10.08
N LEU A 188 -12.89 -16.70 -9.04
CA LEU A 188 -14.25 -17.15 -9.05
C LEU A 188 -15.14 -15.91 -9.16
N VAL A 189 -15.29 -15.41 -10.37
CA VAL A 189 -16.25 -14.36 -10.68
C VAL A 189 -17.61 -14.98 -10.40
N GLN A 190 -18.29 -14.49 -9.38
CA GLN A 190 -19.67 -14.89 -9.11
C GLN A 190 -20.56 -14.30 -10.20
N ARG A 191 -20.65 -14.97 -11.36
CA ARG A 191 -21.44 -14.55 -12.54
C ARG A 191 -22.94 -14.39 -12.28
N THR A 192 -23.38 -14.55 -11.04
CA THR A 192 -24.78 -14.56 -10.65
C THR A 192 -25.25 -13.25 -10.02
N VAL A 193 -24.38 -12.41 -9.50
CA VAL A 193 -24.74 -11.20 -8.72
C VAL A 193 -25.30 -10.11 -9.64
N ALA A 194 -24.67 -9.87 -10.79
CA ALA A 194 -25.11 -8.84 -11.73
C ALA A 194 -26.54 -9.06 -12.26
N ARG A 195 -26.98 -10.32 -12.36
CA ARG A 195 -28.36 -10.67 -12.79
C ARG A 195 -29.41 -10.33 -11.74
N GLN A 196 -29.03 -10.28 -10.47
CA GLN A 196 -29.93 -9.99 -9.35
C GLN A 196 -30.04 -8.48 -9.07
N ILE A 197 -29.21 -7.66 -9.74
CA ILE A 197 -29.19 -6.20 -9.52
C ILE A 197 -30.00 -5.50 -10.61
N SER A 198 -30.97 -4.73 -10.21
CA SER A 198 -31.69 -3.79 -11.06
C SER A 198 -31.00 -2.45 -11.07
N LEU A 199 -30.44 -2.02 -12.21
CA LEU A 199 -29.88 -0.68 -12.37
C LEU A 199 -31.01 0.33 -12.42
N MET A 200 -30.93 1.37 -11.56
CA MET A 200 -31.98 2.39 -11.40
C MET A 200 -31.62 3.68 -12.14
N GLU A 201 -30.55 4.34 -11.73
CA GLU A 201 -30.12 5.61 -12.31
C GLU A 201 -28.60 5.73 -12.38
N CYS A 202 -28.10 6.45 -13.40
CA CYS A 202 -26.68 6.77 -13.51
C CYS A 202 -26.36 7.96 -12.59
N VAL A 203 -25.60 7.72 -11.54
CA VAL A 203 -25.23 8.73 -10.53
C VAL A 203 -23.88 9.39 -10.81
N GLY A 204 -23.09 8.82 -11.74
CA GLY A 204 -21.80 9.40 -12.10
C GLY A 204 -21.27 8.85 -13.42
N LYS A 205 -20.56 9.71 -14.17
CA LYS A 205 -19.78 9.32 -15.35
C LYS A 205 -18.34 9.76 -15.16
N GLY A 206 -17.42 8.83 -15.30
CA GLY A 206 -16.00 9.06 -15.10
C GLY A 206 -15.15 8.54 -16.25
N ARG A 207 -13.84 8.70 -16.12
CA ARG A 207 -12.87 8.26 -17.12
C ARG A 207 -12.92 6.75 -17.40
N TYR A 208 -13.21 5.94 -16.38
CA TYR A 208 -13.17 4.48 -16.46
C TYR A 208 -14.55 3.85 -16.62
N GLY A 209 -15.61 4.64 -16.76
CA GLY A 209 -16.96 4.10 -16.95
C GLY A 209 -18.03 4.91 -16.22
N GLU A 210 -19.16 4.26 -16.01
CA GLU A 210 -20.33 4.86 -15.37
C GLU A 210 -20.56 4.23 -13.99
N VAL A 211 -21.06 5.04 -13.05
CA VAL A 211 -21.50 4.56 -11.74
C VAL A 211 -23.03 4.66 -11.68
N TRP A 212 -23.67 3.55 -11.41
CA TRP A 212 -25.11 3.43 -11.31
C TRP A 212 -25.55 3.14 -9.88
N ARG A 213 -26.63 3.74 -9.44
CA ARG A 213 -27.38 3.25 -8.30
C ARG A 213 -28.18 2.02 -8.77
N GLY A 214 -27.98 0.91 -8.12
CA GLY A 214 -28.71 -0.33 -8.32
C GLY A 214 -29.48 -0.73 -7.07
N GLN A 215 -30.38 -1.69 -7.23
CA GLN A 215 -31.10 -2.32 -6.14
C GLN A 215 -30.81 -3.82 -6.15
N TRP A 216 -30.35 -4.34 -5.01
CA TRP A 216 -30.05 -5.74 -4.80
C TRP A 216 -30.67 -6.21 -3.49
N GLN A 217 -31.57 -7.19 -3.56
CA GLN A 217 -32.30 -7.73 -2.38
C GLN A 217 -32.99 -6.64 -1.51
N GLY A 218 -33.49 -5.59 -2.16
CA GLY A 218 -34.13 -4.47 -1.46
C GLY A 218 -33.19 -3.35 -1.00
N GLU A 219 -31.88 -3.56 -1.02
CA GLU A 219 -30.85 -2.59 -0.61
C GLU A 219 -30.31 -1.82 -1.81
N ASN A 220 -29.97 -0.54 -1.59
CA ASN A 220 -29.27 0.27 -2.59
C ASN A 220 -27.79 -0.12 -2.65
N VAL A 221 -27.30 -0.36 -3.87
CA VAL A 221 -25.89 -0.65 -4.15
C VAL A 221 -25.35 0.31 -5.21
N ALA A 222 -24.05 0.57 -5.18
CA ALA A 222 -23.37 1.27 -6.25
C ALA A 222 -22.73 0.25 -7.20
N VAL A 223 -22.97 0.43 -8.51
CA VAL A 223 -22.43 -0.42 -9.57
C VAL A 223 -21.57 0.42 -10.48
N LYS A 224 -20.25 0.27 -10.37
CA LYS A 224 -19.27 0.88 -11.28
C LYS A 224 -19.13 -0.06 -12.48
N ILE A 225 -19.52 0.42 -13.64
CA ILE A 225 -19.51 -0.33 -14.90
C ILE A 225 -18.32 0.12 -15.72
N PHE A 226 -17.38 -0.78 -15.93
CA PHE A 226 -16.22 -0.55 -16.77
C PHE A 226 -16.49 -1.04 -18.19
N SER A 227 -15.89 -0.38 -19.17
CA SER A 227 -15.86 -0.88 -20.54
C SER A 227 -14.84 -2.03 -20.67
N SER A 228 -14.97 -2.84 -21.70
CA SER A 228 -13.98 -3.89 -21.99
C SER A 228 -12.56 -3.34 -22.25
N ARG A 229 -12.43 -2.06 -22.59
CA ARG A 229 -11.13 -1.37 -22.76
C ARG A 229 -10.44 -1.11 -21.43
N ASP A 230 -11.21 -1.03 -20.34
CA ASP A 230 -10.73 -0.71 -18.99
C ASP A 230 -10.58 -1.95 -18.11
N GLU A 231 -10.53 -3.15 -18.70
CA GLU A 231 -10.42 -4.44 -18.02
C GLU A 231 -9.26 -4.46 -17.00
N LYS A 232 -8.11 -3.90 -17.36
CA LYS A 232 -6.96 -3.84 -16.44
C LYS A 232 -7.24 -3.02 -15.19
N SER A 233 -7.98 -1.91 -15.32
CA SER A 233 -8.35 -1.06 -14.17
C SER A 233 -9.37 -1.77 -13.28
N TRP A 234 -10.36 -2.44 -13.89
CA TRP A 234 -11.33 -3.25 -13.17
C TRP A 234 -10.67 -4.40 -12.42
N PHE A 235 -9.75 -5.11 -13.09
CA PHE A 235 -9.01 -6.23 -12.49
C PHE A 235 -8.21 -5.76 -11.28
N ARG A 236 -7.46 -4.65 -11.44
CA ARG A 236 -6.65 -4.07 -10.37
C ARG A 236 -7.48 -3.65 -9.17
N GLU A 237 -8.58 -2.95 -9.41
CA GLU A 237 -9.47 -2.49 -8.34
C GLU A 237 -10.13 -3.67 -7.63
N THR A 238 -10.57 -4.68 -8.38
CA THR A 238 -11.15 -5.92 -7.85
C THR A 238 -10.14 -6.70 -7.00
N GLU A 239 -8.91 -6.84 -7.47
CA GLU A 239 -7.82 -7.52 -6.75
C GLU A 239 -7.58 -6.89 -5.38
N ILE A 240 -7.46 -5.56 -5.34
CA ILE A 240 -7.22 -4.82 -4.10
C ILE A 240 -8.42 -4.98 -3.14
N TYR A 241 -9.65 -4.82 -3.63
CA TYR A 241 -10.84 -4.95 -2.79
C TYR A 241 -11.08 -6.38 -2.26
N ASN A 242 -10.59 -7.40 -2.95
CA ASN A 242 -10.65 -8.79 -2.48
C ASN A 242 -9.66 -9.10 -1.35
N THR A 243 -8.76 -8.18 -1.01
CA THR A 243 -7.87 -8.33 0.14
C THR A 243 -8.70 -8.38 1.43
N VAL A 244 -8.61 -9.48 2.18
CA VAL A 244 -9.52 -9.78 3.30
C VAL A 244 -9.52 -8.68 4.35
N LEU A 245 -8.34 -8.22 4.78
CA LEU A 245 -8.19 -7.21 5.82
C LEU A 245 -8.25 -5.76 5.30
N LEU A 246 -8.69 -5.55 4.06
CA LEU A 246 -8.94 -4.19 3.55
C LEU A 246 -10.23 -3.58 4.12
N ARG A 247 -11.18 -4.40 4.60
CA ARG A 247 -12.45 -3.92 5.14
C ARG A 247 -12.24 -3.01 6.35
N HIS A 248 -12.74 -1.79 6.23
CA HIS A 248 -12.62 -0.76 7.26
C HIS A 248 -13.74 0.27 7.08
N GLU A 249 -14.26 0.85 8.15
CA GLU A 249 -15.35 1.84 8.12
C GLU A 249 -15.06 3.07 7.23
N ASN A 250 -13.78 3.43 7.08
CA ASN A 250 -13.34 4.56 6.26
C ASN A 250 -12.74 4.15 4.91
N ILE A 251 -13.01 2.93 4.46
CA ILE A 251 -12.74 2.43 3.11
C ILE A 251 -14.07 1.97 2.52
N LEU A 252 -14.33 2.32 1.26
CA LEU A 252 -15.58 1.92 0.59
C LEU A 252 -15.79 0.42 0.67
N GLY A 253 -16.94 0.01 1.17
CA GLY A 253 -17.30 -1.39 1.35
C GLY A 253 -17.51 -2.08 0.00
N PHE A 254 -16.67 -3.05 -0.32
CA PHE A 254 -16.78 -3.91 -1.48
C PHE A 254 -17.76 -5.06 -1.20
N MET A 255 -18.62 -5.36 -2.17
CA MET A 255 -19.61 -6.43 -2.09
C MET A 255 -19.30 -7.55 -3.06
N ALA A 256 -19.09 -7.23 -4.34
CA ALA A 256 -18.81 -8.23 -5.39
C ALA A 256 -18.20 -7.58 -6.64
N SER A 257 -17.59 -8.40 -7.48
CA SER A 257 -17.27 -8.07 -8.87
C SER A 257 -17.90 -9.13 -9.78
N ASP A 258 -18.36 -8.71 -10.94
CA ASP A 258 -19.05 -9.62 -11.89
C ASP A 258 -18.78 -9.20 -13.33
N MET A 259 -18.90 -10.15 -14.25
CA MET A 259 -18.89 -9.91 -15.69
C MET A 259 -20.25 -10.25 -16.25
N THR A 260 -20.88 -9.32 -16.94
CA THR A 260 -22.19 -9.52 -17.55
C THR A 260 -22.18 -9.12 -19.01
N SER A 261 -22.97 -9.82 -19.83
CA SER A 261 -23.21 -9.44 -21.21
C SER A 261 -24.52 -8.66 -21.29
N ARG A 262 -24.45 -7.41 -21.75
CA ARG A 262 -25.61 -6.55 -21.93
C ARG A 262 -25.49 -5.81 -23.27
N ASN A 263 -26.57 -5.81 -24.06
CA ASN A 263 -26.59 -5.15 -25.37
C ASN A 263 -25.42 -5.58 -26.29
N SER A 264 -25.15 -6.88 -26.35
CA SER A 264 -24.08 -7.50 -27.16
C SER A 264 -22.65 -7.00 -26.79
N SER A 265 -22.47 -6.42 -25.61
CA SER A 265 -21.16 -6.02 -25.07
C SER A 265 -20.93 -6.61 -23.70
N THR A 266 -19.69 -7.04 -23.44
CA THR A 266 -19.26 -7.46 -22.10
C THR A 266 -19.04 -6.22 -21.23
N GLN A 267 -19.71 -6.19 -20.08
CA GLN A 267 -19.57 -5.17 -19.06
C GLN A 267 -18.90 -5.79 -17.82
N LEU A 268 -17.97 -5.06 -17.24
CA LEU A 268 -17.26 -5.44 -16.04
C LEU A 268 -17.81 -4.60 -14.89
N TRP A 269 -18.39 -5.27 -13.90
CA TRP A 269 -19.07 -4.60 -12.79
C TRP A 269 -18.25 -4.72 -11.51
N LEU A 270 -18.15 -3.60 -10.79
CA LEU A 270 -17.69 -3.54 -9.41
C LEU A 270 -18.87 -3.06 -8.56
N ILE A 271 -19.29 -3.87 -7.61
CA ILE A 271 -20.46 -3.64 -6.77
C ILE A 271 -19.98 -3.29 -5.37
N THR A 272 -20.41 -2.14 -4.87
CA THR A 272 -20.00 -1.57 -3.57
C THR A 272 -21.21 -1.03 -2.81
N HIS A 273 -21.02 -0.69 -1.54
CA HIS A 273 -22.03 0.06 -0.80
C HIS A 273 -22.37 1.38 -1.50
N TYR A 274 -23.65 1.74 -1.46
CA TYR A 274 -24.14 3.02 -1.97
C TYR A 274 -24.22 4.04 -0.86
N HIS A 275 -23.67 5.24 -1.09
CA HIS A 275 -23.73 6.36 -0.17
C HIS A 275 -24.55 7.49 -0.78
N GLU A 276 -25.71 7.80 -0.18
CA GLU A 276 -26.69 8.78 -0.68
C GLU A 276 -26.14 10.20 -0.75
N ASN A 277 -25.21 10.54 0.16
CA ASN A 277 -24.57 11.86 0.18
C ASN A 277 -23.62 12.09 -1.01
N GLY A 278 -23.25 11.01 -1.74
CA GLY A 278 -22.37 11.07 -2.88
C GLY A 278 -20.91 11.33 -2.51
N SER A 279 -20.14 11.91 -3.44
CA SER A 279 -18.74 12.23 -3.17
C SER A 279 -18.61 13.44 -2.25
N LEU A 280 -17.49 13.53 -1.55
CA LEU A 280 -17.15 14.70 -0.73
C LEU A 280 -17.12 15.98 -1.58
N TYR A 281 -16.68 15.87 -2.84
CA TYR A 281 -16.72 16.97 -3.82
C TYR A 281 -18.16 17.47 -4.03
N ASP A 282 -19.12 16.60 -4.31
CA ASP A 282 -20.52 16.96 -4.55
C ASP A 282 -21.20 17.43 -3.25
N TYR A 283 -20.87 16.81 -2.13
CA TYR A 283 -21.39 17.16 -0.81
C TYR A 283 -20.99 18.58 -0.41
N LEU A 284 -19.69 18.92 -0.47
CA LEU A 284 -19.18 20.23 -0.10
C LEU A 284 -19.65 21.37 -1.03
N GLN A 285 -20.06 21.08 -2.25
CA GLN A 285 -20.70 22.08 -3.12
C GLN A 285 -22.09 22.48 -2.61
N ARG A 286 -22.84 21.51 -2.08
CA ARG A 286 -24.23 21.73 -1.65
C ARG A 286 -24.33 22.16 -0.19
N VAL A 287 -23.43 21.65 0.66
CA VAL A 287 -23.55 21.78 2.12
C VAL A 287 -22.31 22.46 2.68
N ALA A 288 -22.51 23.40 3.57
CA ALA A 288 -21.49 23.91 4.47
C ALA A 288 -21.56 23.12 5.77
N VAL A 289 -20.42 22.80 6.36
CA VAL A 289 -20.32 21.91 7.51
C VAL A 289 -19.95 22.67 8.79
N GLU A 290 -20.47 22.21 9.91
CA GLU A 290 -20.03 22.69 11.20
C GLU A 290 -18.58 22.25 11.51
N THR A 291 -17.91 22.97 12.39
CA THR A 291 -16.50 22.69 12.73
C THR A 291 -16.29 21.25 13.21
N SER A 292 -17.20 20.71 14.03
CA SER A 292 -17.15 19.34 14.51
C SER A 292 -17.35 18.30 13.40
N GLU A 293 -18.25 18.57 12.45
CA GLU A 293 -18.51 17.71 11.30
C GLU A 293 -17.30 17.71 10.34
N GLY A 294 -16.75 18.88 10.03
CA GLY A 294 -15.56 19.01 9.19
C GLY A 294 -14.35 18.29 9.78
N LEU A 295 -14.15 18.38 11.11
CA LEU A 295 -13.11 17.60 11.80
C LEU A 295 -13.37 16.09 11.74
N ALA A 296 -14.61 15.67 11.91
CA ALA A 296 -14.99 14.25 11.85
C ALA A 296 -14.77 13.67 10.45
N MET A 297 -15.11 14.44 9.40
CA MET A 297 -14.81 14.07 8.01
C MET A 297 -13.30 13.94 7.78
N ALA A 298 -12.51 14.94 8.19
CA ALA A 298 -11.06 14.91 8.05
C ALA A 298 -10.43 13.74 8.81
N ALA A 299 -10.88 13.48 10.04
CA ALA A 299 -10.38 12.38 10.87
C ALA A 299 -10.69 11.01 10.25
N SER A 300 -11.90 10.83 9.69
CA SER A 300 -12.28 9.58 9.03
C SER A 300 -11.42 9.31 7.78
N ILE A 301 -11.13 10.33 6.96
CA ILE A 301 -10.23 10.19 5.80
C ILE A 301 -8.82 9.81 6.27
N ALA A 302 -8.30 10.50 7.31
CA ALA A 302 -6.98 10.19 7.86
C ALA A 302 -6.93 8.76 8.44
N CYS A 303 -8.01 8.29 9.07
CA CYS A 303 -8.13 6.92 9.57
C CYS A 303 -8.09 5.90 8.43
N GLY A 304 -8.83 6.14 7.35
CA GLY A 304 -8.79 5.33 6.13
C GLY A 304 -7.39 5.27 5.51
N LEU A 305 -6.67 6.41 5.44
CA LEU A 305 -5.29 6.45 4.97
C LEU A 305 -4.33 5.68 5.88
N VAL A 306 -4.49 5.76 7.20
CA VAL A 306 -3.69 4.95 8.15
C VAL A 306 -3.90 3.48 7.86
N HIS A 307 -5.15 3.05 7.66
CA HIS A 307 -5.46 1.67 7.36
C HIS A 307 -4.85 1.22 6.03
N LEU A 308 -4.95 2.03 4.96
CA LEU A 308 -4.32 1.73 3.68
C LEU A 308 -2.80 1.63 3.79
N HIS A 309 -2.15 2.65 4.36
CA HIS A 309 -0.68 2.75 4.44
C HIS A 309 -0.02 1.74 5.37
N THR A 310 -0.80 1.07 6.24
CA THR A 310 -0.29 0.09 7.21
C THR A 310 -0.38 -1.31 6.62
N GLU A 311 0.73 -2.04 6.64
CA GLU A 311 0.75 -3.47 6.38
C GLU A 311 0.25 -4.23 7.59
N ILE A 312 -0.57 -5.26 7.37
CA ILE A 312 -1.06 -6.16 8.41
C ILE A 312 -0.50 -7.54 8.10
N PHE A 313 0.36 -8.03 8.99
CA PHE A 313 1.02 -9.32 8.85
C PHE A 313 0.08 -10.47 9.25
N GLY A 314 0.25 -11.62 8.60
CA GLY A 314 -0.50 -12.86 8.91
C GLY A 314 -0.79 -13.68 7.66
N THR A 315 -1.35 -14.88 7.84
CA THR A 315 -1.75 -15.77 6.72
C THR A 315 -2.83 -15.15 5.82
N GLU A 316 -3.65 -14.26 6.37
CA GLU A 316 -4.66 -13.47 5.67
C GLU A 316 -4.32 -11.98 5.77
N GLY A 317 -3.04 -11.65 5.74
CA GLY A 317 -2.54 -10.29 5.89
C GLY A 317 -3.01 -9.32 4.79
N LYS A 318 -2.75 -8.04 5.00
CA LYS A 318 -3.01 -6.98 4.02
C LYS A 318 -1.70 -6.29 3.67
N PRO A 319 -1.32 -6.18 2.38
CA PRO A 319 -0.17 -5.36 1.99
C PRO A 319 -0.40 -3.89 2.38
N ALA A 320 0.66 -3.12 2.51
CA ALA A 320 0.55 -1.68 2.56
C ALA A 320 0.10 -1.15 1.20
N ILE A 321 -0.81 -0.18 1.18
CA ILE A 321 -1.44 0.34 -0.03
C ILE A 321 -1.29 1.86 -0.05
N ALA A 322 -0.80 2.43 -1.15
CA ALA A 322 -0.83 3.85 -1.43
C ALA A 322 -1.85 4.14 -2.55
N HIS A 323 -2.70 5.12 -2.35
CA HIS A 323 -3.87 5.37 -3.21
C HIS A 323 -3.52 5.95 -4.58
N ARG A 324 -2.60 6.90 -4.66
CA ARG A 324 -2.11 7.63 -5.85
C ARG A 324 -3.08 8.58 -6.55
N ASP A 325 -4.37 8.55 -6.27
CA ASP A 325 -5.35 9.50 -6.83
C ASP A 325 -6.35 9.97 -5.76
N LEU A 326 -5.84 10.27 -4.56
CA LEU A 326 -6.68 10.79 -3.49
C LEU A 326 -7.17 12.19 -3.88
N LYS A 327 -8.49 12.39 -3.83
CA LYS A 327 -9.18 13.65 -4.12
C LYS A 327 -10.60 13.61 -3.58
N SER A 328 -11.26 14.74 -3.42
CA SER A 328 -12.62 14.82 -2.90
C SER A 328 -13.66 14.03 -3.72
N LYS A 329 -13.44 13.83 -5.02
CA LYS A 329 -14.30 12.98 -5.88
C LYS A 329 -14.17 11.49 -5.59
N ASN A 330 -13.04 11.03 -5.05
CA ASN A 330 -12.77 9.64 -4.70
C ASN A 330 -12.99 9.35 -3.21
N ILE A 331 -13.64 10.24 -2.50
CA ILE A 331 -14.04 10.10 -1.11
C ILE A 331 -15.55 10.23 -1.05
N LEU A 332 -16.23 9.27 -0.43
CA LEU A 332 -17.69 9.27 -0.30
C LEU A 332 -18.10 9.63 1.12
N VAL A 333 -19.25 10.31 1.25
CA VAL A 333 -19.79 10.74 2.54
C VAL A 333 -20.89 9.77 2.97
N THR A 334 -20.71 9.16 4.16
CA THR A 334 -21.68 8.23 4.75
C THR A 334 -22.88 8.97 5.33
N LYS A 335 -23.91 8.22 5.75
CA LYS A 335 -25.10 8.77 6.43
C LYS A 335 -24.75 9.48 7.75
N GLU A 336 -23.73 8.98 8.44
CA GLU A 336 -23.25 9.51 9.72
C GLU A 336 -22.28 10.69 9.54
N LEU A 337 -22.22 11.28 8.33
CA LEU A 337 -21.31 12.38 7.97
C LEU A 337 -19.83 12.06 8.21
N ARG A 338 -19.47 10.77 8.05
CA ARG A 338 -18.09 10.30 7.98
C ARG A 338 -17.69 10.12 6.54
N CYS A 339 -16.41 9.90 6.30
CA CYS A 339 -15.91 9.68 4.96
C CYS A 339 -15.33 8.28 4.80
N CYS A 340 -15.47 7.71 3.61
CA CYS A 340 -14.76 6.51 3.20
C CYS A 340 -14.03 6.75 1.86
N ILE A 341 -12.82 6.21 1.77
CA ILE A 341 -11.95 6.32 0.59
C ILE A 341 -12.40 5.27 -0.43
N ALA A 342 -12.47 5.67 -1.70
CA ALA A 342 -12.93 4.88 -2.83
C ALA A 342 -11.98 4.99 -4.02
N ASP A 343 -12.20 4.17 -5.06
CA ASP A 343 -11.46 4.18 -6.34
C ASP A 343 -9.98 3.78 -6.20
N LEU A 344 -9.74 2.53 -5.86
CA LEU A 344 -8.40 1.96 -5.68
C LEU A 344 -7.74 1.46 -6.99
N GLY A 345 -8.35 1.74 -8.15
CA GLY A 345 -7.87 1.26 -9.45
C GLY A 345 -6.48 1.72 -9.87
N LEU A 346 -5.92 2.74 -9.20
CA LEU A 346 -4.57 3.25 -9.42
C LEU A 346 -3.61 2.99 -8.24
N ALA A 347 -4.06 2.26 -7.23
CA ALA A 347 -3.28 2.08 -6.02
C ALA A 347 -2.02 1.21 -6.24
N VAL A 348 -1.00 1.50 -5.44
CA VAL A 348 0.26 0.75 -5.36
C VAL A 348 0.25 -0.08 -4.10
N THR A 349 0.66 -1.35 -4.21
CA THR A 349 0.75 -2.24 -3.06
C THR A 349 2.20 -2.61 -2.76
N HIS A 350 2.49 -2.82 -1.49
CA HIS A 350 3.80 -3.26 -1.03
C HIS A 350 3.65 -4.31 0.06
N SER A 351 4.34 -5.45 -0.13
CA SER A 351 4.47 -6.52 0.85
C SER A 351 5.92 -6.57 1.33
N GLN A 352 6.14 -6.39 2.63
CA GLN A 352 7.47 -6.54 3.21
C GLN A 352 7.90 -8.02 3.28
N ALA A 353 6.94 -8.94 3.42
CA ALA A 353 7.22 -10.37 3.48
C ALA A 353 7.92 -10.86 2.20
N ASP A 354 7.46 -10.38 1.06
CA ASP A 354 7.98 -10.78 -0.26
C ASP A 354 8.93 -9.73 -0.85
N ASN A 355 9.11 -8.59 -0.15
CA ASN A 355 9.79 -7.40 -0.64
C ASN A 355 9.33 -6.99 -2.05
N LEU A 356 8.01 -7.13 -2.29
CA LEU A 356 7.39 -6.88 -3.58
C LEU A 356 6.69 -5.52 -3.57
N LEU A 357 7.10 -4.64 -4.48
CA LEU A 357 6.44 -3.38 -4.78
C LEU A 357 5.71 -3.51 -6.12
N ASP A 358 4.38 -3.51 -6.10
CA ASP A 358 3.55 -3.57 -7.30
C ASP A 358 2.95 -2.20 -7.64
N VAL A 359 3.55 -1.54 -8.61
CA VAL A 359 3.17 -0.20 -9.08
C VAL A 359 2.07 -0.25 -10.15
N GLY A 360 1.74 -1.44 -10.66
CA GLY A 360 0.86 -1.59 -11.81
C GLY A 360 1.48 -1.03 -13.11
N ASN A 361 0.70 -1.05 -14.19
CA ASN A 361 1.20 -0.75 -15.54
C ASN A 361 1.18 0.73 -15.94
N ASN A 362 0.80 1.66 -15.04
CA ASN A 362 0.66 3.08 -15.36
C ASN A 362 1.55 3.95 -14.45
N PRO A 363 2.75 4.36 -14.91
CA PRO A 363 3.65 5.20 -14.10
C PRO A 363 3.17 6.64 -13.93
N LYS A 364 2.47 7.21 -14.93
CA LYS A 364 1.98 8.61 -14.92
C LYS A 364 0.46 8.65 -14.75
N VAL A 365 -0.02 8.51 -13.53
CA VAL A 365 -1.46 8.50 -13.22
C VAL A 365 -1.80 9.42 -12.09
N GLY A 366 -3.08 9.75 -12.00
CA GLY A 366 -3.64 10.63 -10.98
C GLY A 366 -4.27 11.90 -11.57
N THR A 367 -4.93 12.65 -10.72
CA THR A 367 -5.60 13.90 -11.09
C THR A 367 -4.61 15.05 -10.96
N LYS A 368 -4.24 15.68 -12.07
CA LYS A 368 -3.18 16.70 -12.16
C LYS A 368 -3.25 17.76 -11.05
N ARG A 369 -4.44 18.25 -10.72
CA ARG A 369 -4.67 19.27 -9.68
C ARG A 369 -4.24 18.82 -8.28
N TYR A 370 -4.23 17.51 -8.01
CA TYR A 370 -3.88 16.95 -6.70
C TYR A 370 -2.48 16.32 -6.67
N MET A 371 -1.74 16.37 -7.78
CA MET A 371 -0.40 15.79 -7.86
C MET A 371 0.60 16.55 -7.00
N ALA A 372 1.44 15.81 -6.30
CA ALA A 372 2.54 16.34 -5.50
C ALA A 372 3.68 16.85 -6.39
N PRO A 373 4.53 17.78 -5.88
CA PRO A 373 5.65 18.35 -6.63
C PRO A 373 6.55 17.31 -7.28
N GLU A 374 6.94 16.27 -6.53
CA GLU A 374 7.82 15.20 -7.01
C GLU A 374 7.21 14.36 -8.14
N VAL A 375 5.87 14.32 -8.22
CA VAL A 375 5.16 13.65 -9.34
C VAL A 375 5.14 14.55 -10.56
N LEU A 376 4.89 15.86 -10.36
CA LEU A 376 4.87 16.86 -11.42
C LEU A 376 6.25 17.10 -12.03
N ASP A 377 7.31 17.06 -11.23
CA ASP A 377 8.72 17.21 -11.67
C ASP A 377 9.36 15.86 -12.07
N GLU A 378 8.61 14.76 -12.03
CA GLU A 378 9.10 13.41 -12.36
C GLU A 378 10.32 12.97 -11.52
N THR A 379 10.44 13.49 -10.30
CA THR A 379 11.55 13.19 -9.37
C THR A 379 11.17 12.16 -8.31
N ILE A 380 9.96 11.62 -8.36
CA ILE A 380 9.48 10.59 -7.45
C ILE A 380 10.35 9.34 -7.52
N GLN A 381 10.75 8.78 -6.36
CA GLN A 381 11.45 7.50 -6.28
C GLN A 381 10.44 6.37 -6.50
N THR A 382 10.40 5.84 -7.72
CA THR A 382 9.40 4.84 -8.15
C THR A 382 9.63 3.45 -7.57
N ASP A 383 10.80 3.18 -7.03
CA ASP A 383 11.21 1.96 -6.32
C ASP A 383 11.00 2.03 -4.79
N CYS A 384 10.52 3.16 -4.28
CA CYS A 384 10.31 3.39 -2.86
C CYS A 384 8.82 3.53 -2.53
N PHE A 385 8.25 2.59 -1.80
CA PHE A 385 6.83 2.63 -1.41
C PHE A 385 6.47 3.88 -0.58
N ASP A 386 7.37 4.31 0.31
CA ASP A 386 7.14 5.52 1.13
C ASP A 386 6.97 6.77 0.28
N ALA A 387 7.58 6.83 -0.92
CA ALA A 387 7.38 7.96 -1.82
C ALA A 387 5.89 8.09 -2.24
N TYR A 388 5.21 6.97 -2.51
CA TYR A 388 3.79 6.97 -2.87
C TYR A 388 2.89 7.35 -1.68
N LYS A 389 3.21 6.91 -0.46
CA LYS A 389 2.48 7.38 0.74
C LYS A 389 2.58 8.89 0.91
N ARG A 390 3.75 9.48 0.66
CA ARG A 390 3.97 10.92 0.77
C ARG A 390 3.19 11.72 -0.28
N VAL A 391 2.94 11.15 -1.45
CA VAL A 391 2.04 11.71 -2.46
C VAL A 391 0.59 11.76 -1.95
N ASP A 392 0.12 10.70 -1.32
CA ASP A 392 -1.23 10.70 -0.72
C ASP A 392 -1.37 11.74 0.39
N ILE A 393 -0.31 11.96 1.19
CA ILE A 393 -0.32 12.99 2.24
C ILE A 393 -0.43 14.41 1.65
N TRP A 394 0.25 14.68 0.55
CA TRP A 394 0.09 15.95 -0.17
C TRP A 394 -1.36 16.15 -0.61
N ALA A 395 -1.94 15.15 -1.28
CA ALA A 395 -3.31 15.19 -1.76
C ALA A 395 -4.32 15.31 -0.60
N PHE A 396 -4.08 14.62 0.54
CA PHE A 396 -4.88 14.78 1.76
C PHE A 396 -4.88 16.24 2.25
N GLY A 397 -3.73 16.92 2.23
CA GLY A 397 -3.65 18.34 2.60
C GLY A 397 -4.55 19.22 1.73
N LEU A 398 -4.69 18.91 0.43
CA LEU A 398 -5.59 19.62 -0.48
C LEU A 398 -7.07 19.32 -0.17
N VAL A 399 -7.41 18.07 0.11
CA VAL A 399 -8.76 17.68 0.55
C VAL A 399 -9.13 18.36 1.88
N LEU A 400 -8.18 18.42 2.82
CA LEU A 400 -8.39 19.12 4.09
C LEU A 400 -8.67 20.60 3.89
N TRP A 401 -8.03 21.24 2.91
CA TRP A 401 -8.32 22.62 2.53
C TRP A 401 -9.74 22.78 1.96
N GLU A 402 -10.23 21.84 1.14
CA GLU A 402 -11.60 21.83 0.63
C GLU A 402 -12.62 21.76 1.77
N ILE A 403 -12.39 20.88 2.76
CA ILE A 403 -13.25 20.76 3.95
C ILE A 403 -13.23 22.07 4.75
N ALA A 404 -12.04 22.59 5.08
CA ALA A 404 -11.88 23.80 5.86
C ALA A 404 -12.53 25.01 5.19
N ARG A 405 -12.48 25.11 3.85
CA ARG A 405 -13.12 26.15 3.08
C ARG A 405 -14.64 26.15 3.23
N ARG A 406 -15.23 24.98 3.42
CA ARG A 406 -16.68 24.78 3.59
C ARG A 406 -17.09 24.64 5.05
N THR A 407 -16.18 24.88 6.00
CA THR A 407 -16.47 24.86 7.44
C THR A 407 -16.84 26.25 7.93
N TYR A 408 -17.92 26.35 8.69
CA TYR A 408 -18.33 27.58 9.33
C TYR A 408 -17.26 28.06 10.32
N SER A 409 -16.95 29.35 10.24
CA SER A 409 -16.07 30.03 11.19
C SER A 409 -16.67 31.39 11.48
N ASN A 410 -17.07 31.64 12.73
CA ASN A 410 -17.72 32.86 13.17
C ASN A 410 -18.95 33.24 12.31
N GLY A 411 -19.74 32.24 11.90
CA GLY A 411 -20.93 32.42 11.06
C GLY A 411 -20.64 32.68 9.57
N ILE A 412 -19.39 32.63 9.14
CA ILE A 412 -18.98 32.84 7.76
C ILE A 412 -18.44 31.54 7.16
N VAL A 413 -18.82 31.28 5.91
CA VAL A 413 -18.30 30.15 5.10
C VAL A 413 -18.02 30.65 3.69
N GLU A 414 -16.94 30.13 3.08
CA GLU A 414 -16.64 30.40 1.67
C GLU A 414 -17.45 29.50 0.75
N GLU A 415 -17.69 30.01 -0.47
CA GLU A 415 -18.16 29.17 -1.58
C GLU A 415 -17.17 28.06 -1.87
N TYR A 416 -17.68 26.87 -2.24
CA TYR A 416 -16.81 25.77 -2.68
C TYR A 416 -16.02 26.18 -3.92
N LYS A 417 -14.71 25.95 -3.88
CA LYS A 417 -13.79 26.04 -5.02
C LYS A 417 -12.80 24.88 -4.93
N PRO A 418 -12.34 24.34 -6.07
CA PRO A 418 -11.29 23.33 -6.05
C PRO A 418 -9.94 23.94 -5.67
N PRO A 419 -8.98 23.16 -5.16
CA PRO A 419 -7.64 23.66 -4.87
C PRO A 419 -7.01 24.35 -6.08
N PHE A 420 -6.28 25.46 -5.85
CA PHE A 420 -5.63 26.29 -6.89
C PHE A 420 -6.61 26.92 -7.91
N TYR A 421 -7.89 27.11 -7.55
CA TYR A 421 -8.93 27.62 -8.44
C TYR A 421 -8.62 29.02 -9.03
N ASP A 422 -7.84 29.80 -8.30
CA ASP A 422 -7.42 31.17 -8.65
C ASP A 422 -6.06 31.26 -9.36
N GLN A 423 -5.37 30.11 -9.52
CA GLN A 423 -4.00 30.05 -10.02
C GLN A 423 -3.88 29.26 -11.34
N VAL A 424 -4.83 28.35 -11.60
CA VAL A 424 -4.84 27.51 -12.80
C VAL A 424 -6.23 27.40 -13.40
N PRO A 425 -6.38 27.07 -14.70
CA PRO A 425 -7.67 26.84 -15.35
C PRO A 425 -8.48 25.70 -14.67
N ASN A 426 -9.78 25.61 -15.00
CA ASN A 426 -10.65 24.54 -14.45
C ASN A 426 -10.14 23.11 -14.77
N ASP A 427 -9.64 22.87 -15.97
CA ASP A 427 -8.92 21.64 -16.34
C ASP A 427 -7.46 21.99 -16.63
N PRO A 428 -6.59 22.01 -15.59
CA PRO A 428 -5.21 22.41 -15.77
C PRO A 428 -4.42 21.35 -16.55
N SER A 429 -3.50 21.81 -17.38
CA SER A 429 -2.51 20.95 -17.99
C SER A 429 -1.47 20.49 -16.94
N PHE A 430 -0.64 19.54 -17.31
CA PHE A 430 0.47 19.12 -16.47
C PHE A 430 1.45 20.28 -16.22
N GLU A 431 1.74 21.05 -17.26
CA GLU A 431 2.64 22.22 -17.21
C GLU A 431 2.07 23.37 -16.35
N ASP A 432 0.75 23.61 -16.39
CA ASP A 432 0.13 24.62 -15.52
C ASP A 432 0.35 24.27 -14.06
N MET A 433 0.12 23.01 -13.67
CA MET A 433 0.31 22.56 -12.30
C MET A 433 1.79 22.56 -11.92
N ARG A 434 2.68 22.11 -12.81
CA ARG A 434 4.12 22.09 -12.58
C ARG A 434 4.64 23.52 -12.34
N LYS A 435 4.23 24.48 -13.15
CA LYS A 435 4.60 25.89 -12.99
C LYS A 435 4.22 26.39 -11.60
N VAL A 436 2.95 26.24 -11.22
CA VAL A 436 2.43 26.77 -9.95
C VAL A 436 3.01 26.04 -8.73
N VAL A 437 3.03 24.72 -8.75
CA VAL A 437 3.39 23.90 -7.56
C VAL A 437 4.90 23.74 -7.39
N CYS A 438 5.64 23.54 -8.50
CA CYS A 438 7.08 23.23 -8.44
C CYS A 438 7.94 24.47 -8.61
N VAL A 439 7.68 25.30 -9.65
CA VAL A 439 8.51 26.49 -9.96
C VAL A 439 8.18 27.64 -9.03
N GLU A 440 6.90 28.03 -8.97
CA GLU A 440 6.45 29.17 -8.15
C GLU A 440 6.21 28.78 -6.69
N GLN A 441 6.20 27.49 -6.37
CA GLN A 441 5.98 26.90 -5.05
C GLN A 441 4.72 27.44 -4.34
N GLN A 442 3.69 27.75 -5.13
CA GLN A 442 2.43 28.25 -4.62
C GLN A 442 1.62 27.12 -3.93
N ARG A 443 0.74 27.54 -3.05
CA ARG A 443 -0.22 26.67 -2.33
C ARG A 443 -1.61 27.29 -2.44
N PRO A 444 -2.69 26.54 -2.20
CA PRO A 444 -4.03 27.10 -2.16
C PRO A 444 -4.13 28.26 -1.18
N PHE A 445 -4.84 29.31 -1.56
CA PHE A 445 -5.02 30.51 -0.75
C PHE A 445 -5.69 30.18 0.59
N ILE A 446 -5.12 30.68 1.68
CA ILE A 446 -5.64 30.54 3.05
C ILE A 446 -6.19 31.89 3.50
N PRO A 447 -7.52 32.02 3.72
CA PRO A 447 -8.13 33.26 4.19
C PRO A 447 -7.59 33.69 5.56
N ASN A 448 -7.31 34.96 5.74
CA ASN A 448 -6.78 35.48 7.02
C ASN A 448 -7.70 35.17 8.22
N ARG A 449 -9.00 35.13 8.02
CA ARG A 449 -9.98 34.82 9.08
C ARG A 449 -9.81 33.41 9.69
N TRP A 450 -9.23 32.45 8.93
CA TRP A 450 -8.97 31.11 9.48
C TRP A 450 -7.95 31.12 10.63
N PHE A 451 -7.07 32.15 10.67
CA PHE A 451 -6.13 32.28 11.79
C PHE A 451 -6.78 32.84 13.07
N SER A 452 -7.97 33.44 12.97
CA SER A 452 -8.73 33.92 14.13
C SER A 452 -9.60 32.85 14.79
N ASP A 453 -9.79 31.70 14.11
CA ASP A 453 -10.50 30.56 14.62
C ASP A 453 -9.48 29.50 15.12
N PRO A 454 -9.50 29.11 16.40
CA PRO A 454 -8.50 28.18 16.94
C PRO A 454 -8.44 26.84 16.20
N THR A 455 -9.60 26.31 15.79
CA THR A 455 -9.67 25.02 15.09
C THR A 455 -9.16 25.13 13.67
N LEU A 456 -9.66 26.14 12.89
CA LEU A 456 -9.17 26.34 11.53
C LEU A 456 -7.69 26.71 11.51
N SER A 457 -7.20 27.48 12.49
CA SER A 457 -5.78 27.81 12.62
C SER A 457 -4.92 26.54 12.84
N ALA A 458 -5.41 25.60 13.66
CA ALA A 458 -4.76 24.31 13.85
C ALA A 458 -4.79 23.46 12.56
N LEU A 459 -5.90 23.47 11.82
CA LEU A 459 -6.00 22.80 10.51
C LEU A 459 -5.05 23.43 9.48
N VAL A 460 -4.91 24.74 9.44
CA VAL A 460 -3.95 25.46 8.57
C VAL A 460 -2.52 24.99 8.85
N LYS A 461 -2.15 24.83 10.11
CA LYS A 461 -0.83 24.31 10.48
C LYS A 461 -0.65 22.89 9.95
N LEU A 462 -1.65 22.03 10.12
CA LEU A 462 -1.64 20.65 9.64
C LEU A 462 -1.53 20.59 8.11
N MET A 463 -2.29 21.42 7.36
CA MET A 463 -2.19 21.53 5.91
C MET A 463 -0.78 21.88 5.46
N LYS A 464 -0.15 22.91 6.08
CA LYS A 464 1.21 23.32 5.75
C LYS A 464 2.22 22.21 5.96
N GLU A 465 2.05 21.37 6.98
CA GLU A 465 2.90 20.20 7.25
C GLU A 465 2.67 19.07 6.23
N CYS A 466 1.49 18.97 5.60
CA CYS A 466 1.22 18.09 4.47
C CYS A 466 1.80 18.61 3.15
N TRP A 467 2.01 19.93 3.01
CA TRP A 467 2.40 20.58 1.77
C TRP A 467 3.89 20.93 1.69
N TYR A 468 4.73 20.34 2.50
CA TYR A 468 6.18 20.56 2.35
C TYR A 468 6.64 20.15 0.94
N GLN A 469 7.49 21.01 0.35
CA GLN A 469 8.09 20.75 -0.95
C GLN A 469 8.92 19.46 -0.90
N ASN A 470 9.73 19.30 0.16
CA ASN A 470 10.44 18.05 0.42
C ASN A 470 9.48 16.98 0.91
N PRO A 471 9.24 15.88 0.15
CA PRO A 471 8.33 14.83 0.54
C PRO A 471 8.65 14.18 1.90
N SER A 472 9.96 14.06 2.23
CA SER A 472 10.41 13.43 3.48
C SER A 472 10.11 14.25 4.74
N ALA A 473 9.80 15.54 4.58
CA ALA A 473 9.39 16.41 5.68
C ALA A 473 7.90 16.35 6.00
N ARG A 474 7.09 15.77 5.09
CA ARG A 474 5.63 15.65 5.29
C ARG A 474 5.31 14.68 6.42
N LEU A 475 4.17 14.91 7.04
CA LEU A 475 3.65 14.03 8.09
C LEU A 475 3.29 12.64 7.54
N THR A 476 3.23 11.65 8.44
CA THR A 476 2.61 10.36 8.13
C THR A 476 1.09 10.40 8.41
N ALA A 477 0.30 9.53 7.77
CA ALA A 477 -1.13 9.42 8.00
C ALA A 477 -1.47 9.22 9.50
N LEU A 478 -0.68 8.39 10.21
CA LEU A 478 -0.85 8.17 11.65
C LEU A 478 -0.63 9.44 12.47
N ARG A 479 0.37 10.26 12.10
CA ARG A 479 0.62 11.53 12.79
C ARG A 479 -0.50 12.52 12.54
N ILE A 480 -1.02 12.57 11.31
CA ILE A 480 -2.17 13.40 10.94
C ILE A 480 -3.40 13.00 11.77
N LYS A 481 -3.74 11.70 11.80
CA LYS A 481 -4.85 11.17 12.59
C LYS A 481 -4.75 11.61 14.06
N LYS A 482 -3.62 11.35 14.72
CA LYS A 482 -3.39 11.75 16.11
C LYS A 482 -3.51 13.26 16.33
N THR A 483 -3.12 14.07 15.35
CA THR A 483 -3.25 15.54 15.44
C THR A 483 -4.71 15.97 15.34
N LEU A 484 -5.49 15.39 14.43
CA LEU A 484 -6.92 15.65 14.27
C LEU A 484 -7.71 15.21 15.52
N ASP A 485 -7.41 14.03 16.08
CA ASP A 485 -7.99 13.54 17.33
C ASP A 485 -7.75 14.53 18.50
N LYS A 486 -6.53 15.09 18.58
CA LYS A 486 -6.20 16.11 19.58
C LYS A 486 -6.96 17.41 19.37
N ILE A 487 -7.11 17.87 18.12
CA ILE A 487 -7.91 19.07 17.81
C ILE A 487 -9.36 18.85 18.21
N HIS A 488 -9.92 17.68 17.87
CA HIS A 488 -11.29 17.32 18.23
C HIS A 488 -11.53 17.32 19.74
N SER A 489 -10.64 16.67 20.49
CA SER A 489 -10.71 16.65 21.97
C SER A 489 -10.57 18.05 22.59
N SER A 490 -9.85 18.97 21.95
CA SER A 490 -9.73 20.35 22.41
C SER A 490 -11.01 21.14 22.16
N LEU A 491 -11.71 20.86 21.05
CA LEU A 491 -13.00 21.48 20.71
C LEU A 491 -14.10 21.06 21.68
N GLU A 492 -14.14 19.78 22.09
CA GLU A 492 -15.12 19.28 23.05
C GLU A 492 -14.94 19.92 24.44
N LYS A 493 -13.71 19.98 24.93
CA LYS A 493 -13.40 20.64 26.21
C LYS A 493 -13.75 22.12 26.23
N GLY A 494 -13.66 22.83 25.11
CA GLY A 494 -14.04 24.22 24.97
C GLY A 494 -15.56 24.45 24.94
N LYS A 495 -16.37 23.40 24.71
CA LYS A 495 -17.84 23.47 24.76
C LYS A 495 -18.40 23.22 26.17
N GLU A 496 -17.62 22.57 27.04
CA GLU A 496 -18.00 22.25 28.43
C GLU A 496 -17.59 23.36 29.43
N SER A 497 -16.74 24.29 29.03
CA SER A 497 -16.33 25.46 29.82
C SER A 497 -17.14 26.70 29.45
#